data_b1c58be4475f0374fd7b3120602a08d3
#
_entry.id   b1c58be4475f0374fd7b3120602a08d3
#
_cell.length_a   1.000
_cell.length_b   1.000
_cell.length_c   1.000
_cell.angle_alpha   90.00
_cell.angle_beta   90.00
_cell.angle_gamma   90.00
#
_symmetry.space_group_name_H-M   'P 1'
#
loop_
_entity.id
_entity.type
_entity.pdbx_description
1 polymer ?
#
loop_
_entity_poly.entity_id
_entity_poly.type
_entity_poly.pdbx_seq_one_letter_code
_entity_poly.pdbx_strand_id
1 'polypeptide(L)'
;QVTPGDSWNVACTVPGDAPNRPEDAGPDYDFGAAPIMAQGSDGRSYLLAGQKSGVAYAFDPDSGAILWQTRVGRGGWLGGIHFGIAADSGRLYAPVFDSPIEPDNPAPARPGISAIDVASGEVLWQTPAANVCNGRPLCEPGYSAAITVTPELVLAGANDGHFRILS
;
A
#
# COMPACT_ATOMS: atom_id res chain seq x y z
N GLN A 1 -10.63 -2.23 -13.95
CA GLN A 1 -10.97 -2.14 -12.50
C GLN A 1 -10.54 -3.43 -11.82
N VAL A 2 -9.67 -3.36 -10.81
CA VAL A 2 -9.17 -4.54 -10.08
C VAL A 2 -9.98 -4.87 -8.83
N THR A 3 -10.86 -3.95 -8.40
CA THR A 3 -11.80 -4.15 -7.29
C THR A 3 -13.23 -3.92 -7.81
N PRO A 4 -13.90 -4.95 -8.30
CA PRO A 4 -15.30 -4.85 -8.73
C PRO A 4 -16.20 -4.42 -7.57
N GLY A 5 -17.15 -3.52 -7.84
CA GLY A 5 -18.12 -3.05 -6.83
C GLY A 5 -17.56 -1.95 -5.89
N ASP A 6 -16.30 -1.55 -6.03
CA ASP A 6 -15.75 -0.42 -5.26
C ASP A 6 -16.20 0.90 -5.90
N SER A 7 -17.19 1.52 -5.29
CA SER A 7 -17.85 2.77 -5.73
C SER A 7 -17.74 3.86 -4.68
N TRP A 8 -16.91 3.65 -3.66
CA TRP A 8 -16.77 4.55 -2.54
C TRP A 8 -16.45 5.99 -2.99
N ASN A 9 -17.02 6.97 -2.32
CA ASN A 9 -16.69 8.38 -2.49
C ASN A 9 -16.94 9.12 -1.17
N VAL A 10 -16.54 10.40 -1.09
CA VAL A 10 -16.65 11.20 0.14
C VAL A 10 -18.10 11.32 0.67
N ALA A 11 -19.12 11.17 -0.17
CA ALA A 11 -20.50 11.16 0.29
C ALA A 11 -20.82 10.00 1.25
N CYS A 12 -20.03 8.92 1.22
CA CYS A 12 -20.17 7.80 2.16
C CYS A 12 -19.85 8.19 3.62
N THR A 13 -19.07 9.26 3.84
CA THR A 13 -18.71 9.77 5.18
C THR A 13 -19.69 10.80 5.73
N VAL A 14 -20.60 11.32 4.89
CA VAL A 14 -21.55 12.36 5.29
C VAL A 14 -22.79 11.71 5.91
N PRO A 15 -23.25 12.13 7.14
CA PRO A 15 -24.48 11.61 7.72
C PRO A 15 -25.71 11.95 6.87
N GLY A 16 -26.71 11.04 6.85
CA GLY A 16 -27.97 11.22 6.12
C GLY A 16 -27.87 10.92 4.63
N ASP A 17 -28.86 11.31 3.85
CA ASP A 17 -28.92 11.11 2.41
C ASP A 17 -28.08 12.17 1.69
N ALA A 18 -26.84 11.82 1.41
CA ALA A 18 -25.95 12.67 0.63
C ALA A 18 -26.14 12.42 -0.87
N PRO A 19 -26.24 13.49 -1.69
CA PRO A 19 -26.22 13.33 -3.15
C PRO A 19 -25.00 12.53 -3.63
N ASN A 20 -25.18 11.66 -4.59
CA ASN A 20 -24.15 10.80 -5.17
C ASN A 20 -23.57 9.72 -4.24
N ARG A 21 -24.16 9.49 -3.07
CA ARG A 21 -23.80 8.31 -2.26
C ARG A 21 -24.21 7.05 -3.01
N PRO A 22 -23.28 6.10 -3.28
CA PRO A 22 -23.65 4.81 -3.84
C PRO A 22 -24.46 3.98 -2.83
N GLU A 23 -25.37 3.16 -3.32
CA GLU A 23 -26.13 2.22 -2.49
C GLU A 23 -25.20 1.17 -1.85
N ASP A 24 -24.23 0.69 -2.63
CA ASP A 24 -23.12 -0.16 -2.16
C ASP A 24 -21.81 0.57 -2.38
N ALA A 25 -21.21 1.02 -1.29
CA ALA A 25 -20.00 1.83 -1.34
C ALA A 25 -18.76 1.02 -1.73
N GLY A 26 -18.74 -0.26 -1.38
CA GLY A 26 -17.51 -1.06 -1.48
C GLY A 26 -16.46 -0.68 -0.41
N PRO A 27 -15.26 -1.25 -0.51
CA PRO A 27 -14.26 -1.20 0.56
C PRO A 27 -13.33 0.01 0.55
N ASP A 28 -13.45 0.96 -0.39
CA ASP A 28 -12.53 2.10 -0.56
C ASP A 28 -11.07 1.68 -0.87
N TYR A 29 -10.89 0.78 -1.81
CA TYR A 29 -9.58 0.27 -2.20
C TYR A 29 -8.96 1.08 -3.35
N ASP A 30 -8.67 2.35 -3.09
CA ASP A 30 -8.01 3.23 -4.04
C ASP A 30 -6.56 2.82 -4.32
N PHE A 31 -6.08 3.18 -5.50
CA PHE A 31 -4.67 3.33 -5.80
C PHE A 31 -4.22 4.74 -5.40
N GLY A 32 -4.03 4.95 -4.09
CA GLY A 32 -3.61 6.25 -3.56
C GLY A 32 -2.15 6.59 -3.81
N ALA A 33 -1.32 5.58 -4.09
CA ALA A 33 0.07 5.76 -4.50
C ALA A 33 0.15 6.00 -6.01
N ALA A 34 0.97 6.96 -6.44
CA ALA A 34 1.27 7.12 -7.85
C ALA A 34 1.92 5.85 -8.42
N PRO A 35 1.48 5.34 -9.57
CA PRO A 35 2.15 4.22 -10.22
C PRO A 35 3.54 4.62 -10.70
N ILE A 36 4.48 3.68 -10.69
CA ILE A 36 5.86 3.91 -11.10
C ILE A 36 6.31 2.90 -12.15
N MET A 37 7.18 3.34 -13.04
CA MET A 37 7.85 2.45 -13.99
C MET A 37 9.15 1.94 -13.38
N ALA A 38 9.39 0.64 -13.48
CA ALA A 38 10.65 0.01 -13.06
C ALA A 38 11.10 -1.07 -14.04
N GLN A 39 12.39 -1.40 -14.03
CA GLN A 39 12.91 -2.55 -14.74
C GLN A 39 13.05 -3.73 -13.78
N GLY A 40 12.62 -4.90 -14.24
CA GLY A 40 12.88 -6.17 -13.57
C GLY A 40 14.30 -6.67 -13.83
N SER A 41 14.71 -7.68 -13.07
CA SER A 41 15.99 -8.37 -13.24
C SER A 41 16.11 -9.06 -14.61
N ASP A 42 14.98 -9.32 -15.26
CA ASP A 42 14.86 -9.85 -16.62
C ASP A 42 15.02 -8.79 -17.73
N GLY A 43 15.24 -7.52 -17.35
CA GLY A 43 15.40 -6.40 -18.29
C GLY A 43 14.10 -5.85 -18.88
N ARG A 44 12.93 -6.40 -18.51
CA ARG A 44 11.62 -5.89 -18.93
C ARG A 44 11.19 -4.70 -18.10
N SER A 45 10.36 -3.84 -18.69
CA SER A 45 9.69 -2.74 -17.99
C SER A 45 8.37 -3.22 -17.38
N TYR A 46 8.06 -2.74 -16.19
CA TYR A 46 6.86 -3.03 -15.42
C TYR A 46 6.23 -1.71 -14.94
N LEU A 47 4.91 -1.61 -15.03
CA LEU A 47 4.16 -0.55 -14.34
C LEU A 47 3.71 -1.08 -12.99
N LEU A 48 4.24 -0.51 -11.91
CA LEU A 48 4.00 -0.94 -10.53
C LEU A 48 2.98 -0.03 -9.85
N ALA A 49 2.09 -0.60 -9.07
CA ALA A 49 1.10 0.15 -8.30
C ALA A 49 0.82 -0.51 -6.95
N GLY A 50 0.52 0.32 -5.95
CA GLY A 50 0.10 -0.13 -4.62
C GLY A 50 -1.33 0.31 -4.34
N GLN A 51 -2.12 -0.55 -3.70
CA GLN A 51 -3.53 -0.33 -3.43
C GLN A 51 -3.82 -0.41 -1.92
N LYS A 52 -4.81 0.35 -1.45
CA LYS A 52 -5.31 0.31 -0.07
C LYS A 52 -5.75 -1.09 0.38
N SER A 53 -6.07 -1.99 -0.55
CA SER A 53 -6.34 -3.40 -0.24
C SER A 53 -5.15 -4.15 0.39
N GLY A 54 -3.96 -3.54 0.45
CA GLY A 54 -2.73 -4.20 0.89
C GLY A 54 -2.08 -5.06 -0.19
N VAL A 55 -2.49 -4.88 -1.45
CA VAL A 55 -1.95 -5.60 -2.59
C VAL A 55 -1.09 -4.68 -3.44
N ALA A 56 0.11 -5.15 -3.79
CA ALA A 56 0.96 -4.58 -4.82
C ALA A 56 0.71 -5.29 -6.15
N TYR A 57 0.79 -4.54 -7.25
CA TYR A 57 0.53 -5.01 -8.60
C TYR A 57 1.69 -4.68 -9.52
N ALA A 58 1.92 -5.54 -10.49
CA ALA A 58 2.63 -5.18 -11.71
C ALA A 58 1.73 -5.38 -12.92
N PHE A 59 1.78 -4.41 -13.80
CA PHE A 59 1.08 -4.43 -15.08
C PHE A 59 2.11 -4.39 -16.21
N ASP A 60 1.75 -5.00 -17.31
CA ASP A 60 2.43 -4.79 -18.58
C ASP A 60 2.13 -3.37 -19.06
N PRO A 61 3.15 -2.52 -19.30
CA PRO A 61 2.94 -1.11 -19.60
C PRO A 61 2.29 -0.86 -20.96
N ASP A 62 2.37 -1.81 -21.89
CA ASP A 62 1.83 -1.66 -23.24
C ASP A 62 0.37 -2.12 -23.33
N SER A 63 0.03 -3.22 -22.67
CA SER A 63 -1.31 -3.82 -22.74
C SER A 63 -2.20 -3.52 -21.52
N GLY A 64 -1.61 -3.10 -20.39
CA GLY A 64 -2.29 -2.95 -19.10
C GLY A 64 -2.67 -4.28 -18.44
N ALA A 65 -2.21 -5.41 -18.95
CA ALA A 65 -2.47 -6.72 -18.35
C ALA A 65 -1.79 -6.85 -17.00
N ILE A 66 -2.48 -7.44 -16.02
CA ILE A 66 -1.86 -7.76 -14.72
C ILE A 66 -0.86 -8.91 -14.93
N LEU A 67 0.39 -8.67 -14.61
CA LEU A 67 1.45 -9.65 -14.67
C LEU A 67 1.56 -10.44 -13.37
N TRP A 68 1.46 -9.75 -12.24
CA TRP A 68 1.37 -10.34 -10.91
C TRP A 68 0.65 -9.42 -9.93
N GLN A 69 0.19 -10.01 -8.83
CA GLN A 69 -0.37 -9.31 -7.68
C GLN A 69 0.09 -10.00 -6.40
N THR A 70 0.58 -9.21 -5.43
CA THR A 70 1.16 -9.74 -4.19
C THR A 70 0.57 -9.01 -2.99
N ARG A 71 -0.04 -9.76 -2.07
CA ARG A 71 -0.58 -9.22 -0.83
C ARG A 71 0.50 -9.08 0.22
N VAL A 72 0.72 -7.85 0.70
CA VAL A 72 1.71 -7.53 1.74
C VAL A 72 1.08 -6.96 3.02
N GLY A 73 -0.17 -6.48 2.94
CA GLY A 73 -0.93 -5.97 4.07
C GLY A 73 -2.32 -6.59 4.18
N ARG A 74 -3.00 -6.32 5.29
CA ARG A 74 -4.40 -6.65 5.49
C ARG A 74 -5.29 -5.84 4.55
N GLY A 75 -4.99 -4.56 4.43
CA GLY A 75 -5.80 -3.58 3.72
C GLY A 75 -6.92 -2.99 4.57
N GLY A 76 -7.55 -1.96 4.03
CA GLY A 76 -8.64 -1.21 4.62
C GLY A 76 -8.74 0.18 4.02
N TRP A 77 -9.79 0.93 4.38
CA TRP A 77 -9.97 2.30 3.89
C TRP A 77 -8.89 3.28 4.39
N LEU A 78 -8.30 3.03 5.58
CA LEU A 78 -7.08 3.66 6.09
C LEU A 78 -5.91 2.68 6.15
N GLY A 79 -5.93 1.63 5.35
CA GLY A 79 -4.96 0.56 5.43
C GLY A 79 -4.18 0.33 4.15
N GLY A 80 -3.44 -0.77 4.14
CA GLY A 80 -2.70 -1.23 2.99
C GLY A 80 -1.59 -0.29 2.51
N ILE A 81 -1.36 -0.27 1.20
CA ILE A 81 -0.37 0.61 0.56
C ILE A 81 -1.07 1.92 0.21
N HIS A 82 -0.72 3.00 0.92
CA HIS A 82 -1.52 4.23 0.93
C HIS A 82 -1.00 5.29 -0.05
N PHE A 83 0.09 6.01 0.26
CA PHE A 83 0.47 7.21 -0.48
C PHE A 83 1.73 7.12 -1.32
N GLY A 84 2.47 6.02 -1.30
CA GLY A 84 3.62 5.91 -2.18
C GLY A 84 4.39 4.63 -2.03
N ILE A 85 4.89 4.17 -3.15
CA ILE A 85 5.81 3.06 -3.31
C ILE A 85 7.11 3.59 -3.90
N ALA A 86 8.19 2.82 -3.81
CA ALA A 86 9.46 3.15 -4.44
C ALA A 86 10.08 1.90 -5.06
N ALA A 87 10.91 2.05 -6.09
CA ALA A 87 11.61 0.92 -6.69
C ALA A 87 13.05 1.27 -7.02
N ASP A 88 13.92 0.30 -6.86
CA ASP A 88 15.34 0.36 -7.22
C ASP A 88 15.90 -1.06 -7.48
N SER A 89 16.79 -1.17 -8.46
CA SER A 89 17.57 -2.39 -8.72
C SER A 89 16.72 -3.67 -8.83
N GLY A 90 15.57 -3.59 -9.49
CA GLY A 90 14.66 -4.73 -9.67
C GLY A 90 13.82 -5.08 -8.44
N ARG A 91 13.78 -4.23 -7.43
CA ARG A 91 12.97 -4.40 -6.22
C ARG A 91 11.92 -3.29 -6.11
N LEU A 92 10.71 -3.68 -5.77
CA LEU A 92 9.64 -2.79 -5.34
C LEU A 92 9.60 -2.76 -3.81
N TYR A 93 9.58 -1.58 -3.23
CA TYR A 93 9.38 -1.38 -1.79
C TYR A 93 7.97 -0.86 -1.54
N ALA A 94 7.20 -1.62 -0.78
CA ALA A 94 5.80 -1.34 -0.48
C ALA A 94 5.63 -1.06 1.02
N PRO A 95 5.37 0.20 1.41
CA PRO A 95 5.04 0.54 2.79
C PRO A 95 3.59 0.19 3.07
N VAL A 96 3.31 -0.37 4.24
CA VAL A 96 1.99 -0.76 4.69
C VAL A 96 1.65 -0.04 5.98
N PHE A 97 0.47 0.58 6.01
CA PHE A 97 -0.04 1.23 7.22
C PHE A 97 -0.89 0.27 8.05
N ASP A 98 -1.91 -0.33 7.48
CA ASP A 98 -2.84 -1.23 8.16
C ASP A 98 -3.31 -0.69 9.52
N SER A 99 -4.06 0.42 9.51
CA SER A 99 -4.57 1.03 10.73
C SER A 99 -5.30 0.00 11.61
N PRO A 100 -5.07 -0.02 12.93
CA PRO A 100 -5.84 -0.87 13.84
C PRO A 100 -7.32 -0.48 13.91
N ILE A 101 -7.68 0.74 13.47
CA ILE A 101 -9.04 1.26 13.47
C ILE A 101 -9.74 0.89 12.14
N GLU A 102 -10.03 -0.38 11.97
CA GLU A 102 -10.75 -0.93 10.81
C GLU A 102 -11.81 -1.92 11.32
N PRO A 103 -12.96 -1.42 11.76
CA PRO A 103 -13.95 -2.26 12.45
C PRO A 103 -14.50 -3.38 11.58
N ASP A 104 -14.53 -3.17 10.26
CA ASP A 104 -15.12 -4.11 9.31
C ASP A 104 -14.13 -5.16 8.76
N ASN A 105 -12.86 -5.09 9.16
CA ASN A 105 -11.84 -6.04 8.73
C ASN A 105 -11.23 -6.81 9.91
N PRO A 106 -11.72 -8.03 10.21
CA PRO A 106 -11.27 -8.80 11.36
C PRO A 106 -9.87 -9.44 11.20
N ALA A 107 -9.29 -9.37 10.01
CA ALA A 107 -7.95 -9.90 9.80
C ALA A 107 -6.90 -9.11 10.58
N PRO A 108 -5.81 -9.75 11.04
CA PRO A 108 -4.76 -9.04 11.78
C PRO A 108 -4.05 -8.01 10.88
N ALA A 109 -3.86 -6.80 11.40
CA ALA A 109 -3.06 -5.77 10.76
C ALA A 109 -1.60 -6.24 10.59
N ARG A 110 -0.97 -5.85 9.49
CA ARG A 110 0.41 -6.19 9.13
C ARG A 110 1.21 -4.96 8.72
N PRO A 111 1.27 -3.92 9.57
CA PRO A 111 2.02 -2.72 9.23
C PRO A 111 3.52 -3.04 9.09
N GLY A 112 4.16 -2.44 8.10
CA GLY A 112 5.57 -2.70 7.83
C GLY A 112 6.02 -2.23 6.46
N ILE A 113 7.19 -2.69 6.03
CA ILE A 113 7.70 -2.48 4.67
C ILE A 113 8.08 -3.85 4.10
N SER A 114 7.65 -4.10 2.87
CA SER A 114 8.00 -5.29 2.11
C SER A 114 8.86 -4.92 0.91
N ALA A 115 9.89 -5.71 0.63
CA ALA A 115 10.56 -5.71 -0.66
C ALA A 115 10.05 -6.88 -1.51
N ILE A 116 9.72 -6.58 -2.76
CA ILE A 116 9.12 -7.50 -3.70
C ILE A 116 10.00 -7.50 -4.96
N ASP A 117 10.31 -8.65 -5.50
CA ASP A 117 10.98 -8.76 -6.79
C ASP A 117 10.07 -8.23 -7.92
N VAL A 118 10.57 -7.30 -8.72
CA VAL A 118 9.77 -6.62 -9.76
C VAL A 118 9.36 -7.58 -10.87
N ALA A 119 10.19 -8.56 -11.22
CA ALA A 119 9.90 -9.48 -12.31
C ALA A 119 8.91 -10.58 -11.93
N SER A 120 9.03 -11.12 -10.71
CA SER A 120 8.25 -12.28 -10.26
C SER A 120 7.08 -11.94 -9.32
N GLY A 121 7.13 -10.80 -8.61
CA GLY A 121 6.18 -10.48 -7.54
C GLY A 121 6.44 -11.24 -6.24
N GLU A 122 7.57 -11.93 -6.12
CA GLU A 122 7.95 -12.65 -4.89
C GLU A 122 8.36 -11.68 -3.79
N VAL A 123 7.87 -11.91 -2.55
CA VAL A 123 8.29 -11.15 -1.38
C VAL A 123 9.70 -11.61 -0.97
N LEU A 124 10.69 -10.74 -1.17
CA LEU A 124 12.08 -11.00 -0.83
C LEU A 124 12.33 -10.89 0.68
N TRP A 125 11.73 -9.88 1.30
CA TRP A 125 11.73 -9.70 2.75
C TRP A 125 10.56 -8.81 3.19
N GLN A 126 10.23 -8.90 4.47
CA GLN A 126 9.26 -8.04 5.12
C GLN A 126 9.77 -7.65 6.51
N THR A 127 9.76 -6.35 6.81
CA THR A 127 10.11 -5.80 8.11
C THR A 127 8.85 -5.25 8.77
N PRO A 128 8.31 -5.90 9.83
CA PRO A 128 7.17 -5.39 10.57
C PRO A 128 7.48 -4.05 11.22
N ALA A 129 6.50 -3.15 11.29
CA ALA A 129 6.61 -1.92 12.05
C ALA A 129 6.53 -2.22 13.55
N ALA A 130 7.58 -1.83 14.30
CA ALA A 130 7.57 -1.96 15.74
C ALA A 130 6.54 -1.00 16.37
N ASN A 131 5.74 -1.47 17.31
CA ASN A 131 4.85 -0.59 18.06
C ASN A 131 5.62 0.10 19.20
N VAL A 132 5.98 1.36 18.99
CA VAL A 132 6.68 2.22 19.96
C VAL A 132 5.78 3.33 20.50
N CYS A 133 4.48 3.21 20.28
CA CYS A 133 3.50 4.26 20.65
C CYS A 133 3.28 4.38 22.16
N ASN A 134 3.38 3.29 22.92
CA ASN A 134 3.22 3.29 24.38
C ASN A 134 1.94 4.01 24.86
N GLY A 135 0.82 3.82 24.13
CA GLY A 135 -0.47 4.44 24.46
C GLY A 135 -0.61 5.93 24.11
N ARG A 136 0.33 6.52 23.39
CA ARG A 136 0.21 7.92 22.92
C ARG A 136 -0.98 8.06 21.97
N PRO A 137 -1.85 9.07 22.15
CA PRO A 137 -2.94 9.32 21.22
C PRO A 137 -2.43 9.66 19.82
N LEU A 138 -3.17 9.27 18.78
CA LEU A 138 -2.84 9.50 17.37
C LEU A 138 -1.49 8.92 16.92
N CYS A 139 -0.96 7.97 17.68
CA CYS A 139 0.26 7.26 17.34
C CYS A 139 -0.11 5.82 16.96
N GLU A 140 0.27 5.41 15.76
CA GLU A 140 0.04 4.06 15.23
C GLU A 140 1.30 3.52 14.56
N PRO A 141 1.65 2.26 14.75
CA PRO A 141 2.72 1.66 13.97
C PRO A 141 2.31 1.57 12.51
N GLY A 142 3.25 1.76 11.60
CA GLY A 142 3.02 1.62 10.17
C GLY A 142 3.42 2.83 9.35
N TYR A 143 3.31 2.68 8.04
CA TYR A 143 3.85 3.63 7.08
C TYR A 143 2.77 4.03 6.09
N SER A 144 2.12 5.17 6.33
CA SER A 144 1.15 5.76 5.41
C SER A 144 1.80 6.66 4.37
N ALA A 145 2.87 7.37 4.76
CA ALA A 145 3.58 8.30 3.88
C ALA A 145 4.32 7.57 2.75
N ALA A 146 4.54 8.29 1.65
CA ALA A 146 5.43 7.83 0.60
C ALA A 146 6.84 7.60 1.13
N ILE A 147 7.50 6.58 0.61
CA ILE A 147 8.88 6.24 0.93
C ILE A 147 9.81 6.66 -0.21
N THR A 148 11.09 6.77 0.10
CA THR A 148 12.13 7.04 -0.89
C THR A 148 13.21 5.96 -0.79
N VAL A 149 13.77 5.58 -1.93
CA VAL A 149 14.85 4.60 -2.00
C VAL A 149 16.10 5.20 -2.64
N THR A 150 17.25 4.83 -2.13
CA THR A 150 18.57 5.00 -2.76
C THR A 150 19.14 3.60 -3.03
N PRO A 151 20.26 3.46 -3.75
CA PRO A 151 20.82 2.14 -4.04
C PRO A 151 21.05 1.23 -2.82
N GLU A 152 21.19 1.80 -1.63
CA GLU A 152 21.51 1.05 -0.42
C GLU A 152 20.48 1.21 0.71
N LEU A 153 19.60 2.21 0.64
CA LEU A 153 18.74 2.59 1.77
C LEU A 153 17.29 2.81 1.35
N VAL A 154 16.38 2.39 2.22
CA VAL A 154 14.96 2.76 2.19
C VAL A 154 14.70 3.78 3.29
N LEU A 155 14.16 4.94 2.93
CA LEU A 155 13.88 6.07 3.81
C LEU A 155 12.36 6.18 4.01
N ALA A 156 11.88 6.05 5.25
CA ALA A 156 10.47 5.94 5.55
C ALA A 156 10.05 6.76 6.78
N GLY A 157 9.07 7.64 6.61
CA GLY A 157 8.37 8.28 7.71
C GLY A 157 7.21 7.40 8.19
N ALA A 158 7.11 7.17 9.50
CA ALA A 158 6.08 6.34 10.10
C ALA A 158 5.06 7.16 10.89
N ASN A 159 3.84 6.62 11.04
CA ASN A 159 2.75 7.28 11.75
C ASN A 159 2.96 7.33 13.28
N ASP A 160 3.98 6.68 13.80
CA ASP A 160 4.43 6.79 15.17
C ASP A 160 5.36 8.00 15.45
N GLY A 161 5.60 8.82 14.42
CA GLY A 161 6.44 10.02 14.50
C GLY A 161 7.93 9.77 14.32
N HIS A 162 8.35 8.55 13.96
CA HIS A 162 9.75 8.23 13.68
C HIS A 162 10.04 8.25 12.17
N PHE A 163 11.25 8.67 11.85
CA PHE A 163 11.84 8.48 10.54
C PHE A 163 12.80 7.30 10.61
N ARG A 164 12.64 6.33 9.73
CA ARG A 164 13.44 5.10 9.72
C ARG A 164 14.25 4.96 8.46
N ILE A 165 15.42 4.39 8.62
CA ILE A 165 16.34 4.05 7.54
C ILE A 165 16.57 2.54 7.62
N LEU A 166 16.29 1.84 6.51
CA LEU A 166 16.53 0.40 6.37
C LEU A 166 17.61 0.20 5.31
N SER A 167 18.47 -0.81 5.52
CA SER A 167 19.57 -1.21 4.61
C SER A 167 19.47 -2.68 4.24
#